data_22483b5c3898033b4707c3b66e065896
#
_entry.id   22483b5c3898033b4707c3b66e065896
#
_cell.length_a   1.000
_cell.length_b   1.000
_cell.length_c   1.000
_cell.angle_alpha   90.00
_cell.angle_beta   90.00
_cell.angle_gamma   90.00
#
_symmetry.space_group_name_H-M   'P 1'
#
loop_
_entity.id
_entity.type
_entity.pdbx_description
1 polymer ?
#
loop_
_entity_poly.entity_id
_entity_poly.type
_entity_poly.pdbx_seq_one_letter_code
_entity_poly.pdbx_strand_id
1 'polypeptide(L)'
;MSFAFLLTSLLTLPAALGILVPLDSVYRGDMLLSGETLETNQHLQRDNCVLEMQDDCNLVMYDSGSATWASQTANQGSNCKLSMQYDGNLVLYDSNGNPLWHSNTGTANSPNIYPCILQSNCHIVIYGPYQWSNP
;
A
#
# COMPACT_ATOMS: atom_id res chain seq x y z
N MET A 1 -20.27 -28.45 -5.44
CA MET A 1 -20.78 -28.01 -6.77
C MET A 1 -21.24 -26.56 -6.84
N SER A 2 -21.29 -25.83 -5.74
CA SER A 2 -21.72 -24.42 -5.70
C SER A 2 -20.57 -23.40 -5.71
N PHE A 3 -19.34 -23.84 -5.82
CA PHE A 3 -18.16 -22.96 -5.71
C PHE A 3 -17.89 -22.08 -6.94
N ALA A 4 -18.41 -22.47 -8.11
CA ALA A 4 -18.21 -21.73 -9.36
C ALA A 4 -19.02 -20.42 -9.44
N PHE A 5 -20.09 -20.28 -8.68
CA PHE A 5 -20.97 -19.12 -8.72
C PHE A 5 -20.48 -17.93 -7.90
N LEU A 6 -19.66 -18.18 -6.89
CA LEU A 6 -19.11 -17.12 -6.03
C LEU A 6 -17.98 -16.34 -6.68
N LEU A 7 -17.25 -16.98 -7.60
CA LEU A 7 -16.14 -16.34 -8.32
C LEU A 7 -16.61 -15.33 -9.37
N THR A 8 -17.76 -15.55 -9.99
CA THR A 8 -18.25 -14.66 -11.05
C THR A 8 -18.83 -13.35 -10.54
N SER A 9 -19.37 -13.32 -9.33
CA SER A 9 -19.91 -12.09 -8.76
C SER A 9 -18.83 -11.15 -8.23
N LEU A 10 -17.69 -11.69 -7.83
CA LEU A 10 -16.52 -10.89 -7.38
C LEU A 10 -15.78 -10.22 -8.54
N LEU A 11 -15.84 -10.83 -9.74
CA LEU A 11 -15.16 -10.32 -10.93
C LEU A 11 -15.79 -9.03 -11.50
N THR A 12 -17.06 -8.77 -11.20
CA THR A 12 -17.77 -7.62 -11.76
C THR A 12 -17.74 -6.38 -10.87
N LEU A 13 -17.52 -6.54 -9.55
CA LEU A 13 -17.58 -5.45 -8.59
C LEU A 13 -16.49 -4.39 -8.79
N PRO A 14 -15.21 -4.71 -8.96
CA PRO A 14 -14.16 -3.69 -9.16
C PRO A 14 -14.34 -2.90 -10.46
N ALA A 15 -14.76 -3.57 -11.53
CA ALA A 15 -15.01 -2.93 -12.82
C ALA A 15 -16.24 -2.00 -12.78
N ALA A 16 -17.28 -2.35 -12.02
CA ALA A 16 -18.48 -1.53 -11.85
C ALA A 16 -18.21 -0.23 -11.09
N LEU A 17 -17.19 -0.20 -10.24
CA LEU A 17 -16.76 0.99 -9.48
C LEU A 17 -15.71 1.83 -10.21
N GLY A 18 -15.26 1.41 -11.40
CA GLY A 18 -14.21 2.10 -12.16
C GLY A 18 -12.82 2.01 -11.54
N ILE A 19 -12.61 1.11 -10.58
CA ILE A 19 -11.35 0.88 -9.90
C ILE A 19 -10.71 -0.38 -10.45
N LEU A 20 -9.52 -0.24 -11.06
CA LEU A 20 -8.74 -1.35 -11.61
C LEU A 20 -7.70 -1.79 -10.58
N VAL A 21 -8.07 -2.76 -9.74
CA VAL A 21 -7.12 -3.50 -8.90
C VAL A 21 -7.05 -4.94 -9.40
N PRO A 22 -5.91 -5.62 -9.28
CA PRO A 22 -5.82 -7.04 -9.58
C PRO A 22 -6.85 -7.83 -8.78
N LEU A 23 -7.44 -8.85 -9.41
CA LEU A 23 -8.49 -9.66 -8.81
C LEU A 23 -8.05 -10.45 -7.58
N ASP A 24 -6.77 -10.64 -7.42
CA ASP A 24 -6.12 -11.32 -6.30
C ASP A 24 -5.60 -10.34 -5.23
N SER A 25 -5.77 -9.04 -5.43
CA SER A 25 -5.35 -8.04 -4.47
C SER A 25 -6.32 -7.94 -3.30
N VAL A 26 -5.79 -8.02 -2.08
CA VAL A 26 -6.56 -8.02 -0.84
C VAL A 26 -6.66 -6.62 -0.26
N TYR A 27 -7.89 -6.15 -0.04
CA TYR A 27 -8.17 -4.87 0.61
C TYR A 27 -7.81 -4.89 2.10
N ARG A 28 -7.06 -3.88 2.55
CA ARG A 28 -6.58 -3.76 3.94
C ARG A 28 -7.10 -2.53 4.69
N GLY A 29 -8.04 -1.78 4.12
CA GLY A 29 -8.50 -0.51 4.68
C GLY A 29 -7.86 0.69 3.98
N ASP A 30 -7.80 1.82 4.64
CA ASP A 30 -7.23 3.06 4.12
C ASP A 30 -6.03 3.57 4.95
N MET A 31 -5.55 2.78 5.92
CA MET A 31 -4.43 3.19 6.76
C MET A 31 -3.59 2.00 7.25
N LEU A 32 -2.35 2.30 7.61
CA LEU A 32 -1.45 1.44 8.39
C LEU A 32 -1.02 2.18 9.65
N LEU A 33 -1.07 1.50 10.78
CA LEU A 33 -0.47 1.96 12.03
C LEU A 33 0.94 1.39 12.20
N SER A 34 1.73 2.00 13.07
CA SER A 34 3.06 1.45 13.41
C SER A 34 2.95 0.00 13.86
N GLY A 35 3.80 -0.86 13.28
CA GLY A 35 3.79 -2.30 13.45
C GLY A 35 2.95 -3.06 12.42
N GLU A 36 2.13 -2.38 11.64
CA GLU A 36 1.36 -3.00 10.55
C GLU A 36 2.12 -3.02 9.24
N THR A 37 1.75 -3.98 8.39
CA THR A 37 2.34 -4.18 7.06
C THR A 37 1.27 -4.27 5.99
N LEU A 38 1.64 -3.85 4.79
CA LEU A 38 0.95 -4.13 3.54
C LEU A 38 1.79 -5.16 2.78
N GLU A 39 1.30 -6.39 2.74
CA GLU A 39 2.00 -7.51 2.09
C GLU A 39 1.79 -7.49 0.58
N THR A 40 2.59 -8.29 -0.15
CA THR A 40 2.42 -8.51 -1.59
C THR A 40 0.98 -8.84 -1.93
N ASN A 41 0.44 -8.21 -2.97
CA ASN A 41 -0.96 -8.33 -3.42
C ASN A 41 -1.98 -7.85 -2.38
N GLN A 42 -1.59 -6.96 -1.49
CA GLN A 42 -2.52 -6.21 -0.65
C GLN A 42 -2.57 -4.74 -1.08
N HIS A 43 -3.67 -4.09 -0.80
CA HIS A 43 -3.83 -2.68 -1.11
C HIS A 43 -4.59 -1.92 -0.01
N LEU A 44 -4.26 -0.64 0.12
CA LEU A 44 -5.10 0.35 0.77
C LEU A 44 -5.98 1.02 -0.28
N GLN A 45 -7.20 1.36 0.10
CA GLN A 45 -8.13 2.04 -0.79
C GLN A 45 -8.94 3.10 -0.06
N ARG A 46 -9.08 4.24 -0.71
CA ARG A 46 -10.00 5.30 -0.30
C ARG A 46 -10.56 6.01 -1.54
N ASP A 47 -11.88 6.00 -1.69
CA ASP A 47 -12.57 6.54 -2.87
C ASP A 47 -11.98 5.92 -4.17
N ASN A 48 -11.47 6.75 -5.07
CA ASN A 48 -10.84 6.33 -6.32
C ASN A 48 -9.35 6.00 -6.18
N CYS A 49 -8.79 6.17 -4.98
CA CYS A 49 -7.36 6.02 -4.71
C CYS A 49 -7.04 4.61 -4.24
N VAL A 50 -6.05 3.99 -4.84
CA VAL A 50 -5.56 2.67 -4.45
C VAL A 50 -4.04 2.72 -4.34
N LEU A 51 -3.52 2.36 -3.16
CA LEU A 51 -2.08 2.12 -2.95
C LEU A 51 -1.86 0.62 -2.89
N GLU A 52 -1.16 0.09 -3.86
CA GLU A 52 -0.96 -1.36 -4.01
C GLU A 52 0.50 -1.76 -3.85
N MET A 53 0.73 -2.79 -3.02
CA MET A 53 2.00 -3.50 -2.96
C MET A 53 1.97 -4.62 -3.98
N GLN A 54 2.53 -4.37 -5.16
CA GLN A 54 2.47 -5.29 -6.28
C GLN A 54 3.39 -6.51 -6.09
N ASP A 55 3.14 -7.59 -6.82
CA ASP A 55 3.93 -8.81 -6.78
C ASP A 55 5.33 -8.64 -7.40
N ASP A 56 5.53 -7.61 -8.22
CA ASP A 56 6.83 -7.21 -8.76
C ASP A 56 7.68 -6.39 -7.78
N CYS A 57 7.21 -6.19 -6.54
CA CYS A 57 7.82 -5.35 -5.50
C CYS A 57 7.73 -3.84 -5.75
N ASN A 58 6.92 -3.39 -6.70
CA ASN A 58 6.66 -1.97 -6.87
C ASN A 58 5.47 -1.55 -6.00
N LEU A 59 5.62 -0.48 -5.24
CA LEU A 59 4.52 0.16 -4.54
C LEU A 59 3.96 1.26 -5.44
N VAL A 60 2.69 1.15 -5.80
CA VAL A 60 2.09 2.04 -6.82
C VAL A 60 0.82 2.69 -6.28
N MET A 61 0.70 3.99 -6.47
CA MET A 61 -0.52 4.76 -6.25
C MET A 61 -1.28 4.88 -7.56
N TYR A 62 -2.54 4.52 -7.51
CA TYR A 62 -3.50 4.69 -8.60
C TYR A 62 -4.58 5.70 -8.22
N ASP A 63 -4.92 6.57 -9.14
CA ASP A 63 -6.11 7.42 -9.11
C ASP A 63 -7.02 7.04 -10.27
N SER A 64 -8.22 6.56 -9.96
CA SER A 64 -9.21 6.15 -10.97
C SER A 64 -8.62 5.16 -12.00
N GLY A 65 -7.75 4.25 -11.55
CA GLY A 65 -7.09 3.24 -12.37
C GLY A 65 -5.83 3.69 -13.12
N SER A 66 -5.44 4.95 -13.00
CA SER A 66 -4.20 5.48 -13.60
C SER A 66 -3.11 5.60 -12.56
N ALA A 67 -1.92 5.06 -12.83
CA ALA A 67 -0.78 5.18 -11.92
C ALA A 67 -0.31 6.64 -11.86
N THR A 68 -0.26 7.19 -10.67
CA THR A 68 0.14 8.58 -10.41
C THR A 68 1.48 8.70 -9.72
N TRP A 69 1.88 7.67 -8.98
CA TRP A 69 3.16 7.60 -8.28
C TRP A 69 3.59 6.14 -8.09
N ALA A 70 4.88 5.91 -8.04
CA ALA A 70 5.45 4.60 -7.69
C ALA A 70 6.78 4.74 -6.98
N SER A 71 7.14 3.73 -6.17
CA SER A 71 8.42 3.64 -5.46
C SER A 71 9.61 3.37 -6.38
N GLN A 72 9.37 2.99 -7.64
CA GLN A 72 10.40 2.62 -8.62
C GLN A 72 11.23 1.39 -8.21
N THR A 73 10.59 0.42 -7.56
CA THR A 73 11.25 -0.80 -7.05
C THR A 73 10.85 -2.06 -7.80
N ALA A 74 10.20 -1.92 -8.97
CA ALA A 74 9.76 -3.05 -9.77
C ALA A 74 10.93 -4.02 -10.07
N ASN A 75 10.70 -5.32 -9.81
CA ASN A 75 11.64 -6.41 -10.02
C ASN A 75 12.95 -6.31 -9.24
N GLN A 76 12.99 -5.54 -8.13
CA GLN A 76 14.16 -5.44 -7.27
C GLN A 76 14.18 -6.47 -6.13
N GLY A 77 13.13 -7.24 -5.96
CA GLY A 77 13.02 -8.27 -4.94
C GLY A 77 11.84 -9.21 -5.20
N SER A 78 11.50 -10.01 -4.21
CA SER A 78 10.34 -10.90 -4.22
C SER A 78 9.67 -10.91 -2.86
N ASN A 79 8.36 -11.19 -2.85
CA ASN A 79 7.53 -11.23 -1.63
C ASN A 79 7.77 -9.99 -0.75
N CYS A 80 7.68 -8.83 -1.35
CA CYS A 80 7.95 -7.56 -0.71
C CYS A 80 6.78 -7.13 0.17
N LYS A 81 7.10 -6.32 1.18
CA LYS A 81 6.11 -5.74 2.08
C LYS A 81 6.44 -4.30 2.41
N LEU A 82 5.41 -3.49 2.54
CA LEU A 82 5.51 -2.15 3.07
C LEU A 82 5.25 -2.18 4.58
N SER A 83 6.13 -1.62 5.38
CA SER A 83 6.03 -1.61 6.84
C SER A 83 5.95 -0.19 7.37
N MET A 84 4.90 0.12 8.14
CA MET A 84 4.86 1.34 8.94
C MET A 84 5.57 1.07 10.27
N GLN A 85 6.69 1.71 10.50
CA GLN A 85 7.56 1.41 11.65
C GLN A 85 7.24 2.28 12.87
N TYR A 86 7.64 1.80 14.06
CA TYR A 86 7.50 2.56 15.32
C TYR A 86 8.43 3.77 15.41
N ASP A 87 9.44 3.89 14.55
CA ASP A 87 10.29 5.07 14.43
C ASP A 87 9.69 6.14 13.50
N GLY A 88 8.50 5.87 12.92
CA GLY A 88 7.83 6.77 11.99
C GLY A 88 8.28 6.64 10.54
N ASN A 89 9.20 5.71 10.21
CA ASN A 89 9.61 5.46 8.84
C ASN A 89 8.68 4.45 8.16
N LEU A 90 8.26 4.75 6.94
CA LEU A 90 7.55 3.82 6.07
C LEU A 90 8.56 3.18 5.14
N VAL A 91 8.74 1.87 5.22
CA VAL A 91 9.82 1.17 4.53
C VAL A 91 9.29 -0.02 3.74
N LEU A 92 9.73 -0.15 2.50
CA LEU A 92 9.48 -1.30 1.64
C LEU A 92 10.67 -2.25 1.73
N TYR A 93 10.41 -3.48 2.18
CA TYR A 93 11.42 -4.54 2.34
C TYR A 93 11.18 -5.68 1.36
N ASP A 94 12.26 -6.30 0.88
CA ASP A 94 12.18 -7.59 0.20
C ASP A 94 12.03 -8.75 1.20
N SER A 95 11.90 -9.97 0.69
CA SER A 95 11.78 -11.20 1.50
C SER A 95 13.00 -11.51 2.38
N ASN A 96 14.15 -10.94 2.06
CA ASN A 96 15.39 -11.10 2.84
C ASN A 96 15.57 -10.02 3.90
N GLY A 97 14.65 -9.06 3.99
CA GLY A 97 14.73 -7.94 4.93
C GLY A 97 15.60 -6.79 4.44
N ASN A 98 15.96 -6.74 3.16
CA ASN A 98 16.67 -5.60 2.59
C ASN A 98 15.69 -4.47 2.27
N PRO A 99 15.97 -3.22 2.69
CA PRO A 99 15.13 -2.09 2.33
C PRO A 99 15.34 -1.73 0.85
N LEU A 100 14.25 -1.65 0.11
CA LEU A 100 14.24 -1.24 -1.30
C LEU A 100 13.87 0.24 -1.47
N TRP A 101 13.01 0.74 -0.58
CA TRP A 101 12.54 2.13 -0.57
C TRP A 101 12.11 2.53 0.85
N HIS A 102 12.19 3.81 1.16
CA HIS A 102 11.68 4.37 2.43
C HIS A 102 11.25 5.83 2.26
N SER A 103 10.33 6.26 3.12
CA SER A 103 9.84 7.65 3.16
C SER A 103 10.85 8.65 3.73
N ASN A 104 11.90 8.17 4.40
CA ASN A 104 12.90 8.98 5.10
C ASN A 104 12.30 9.83 6.24
N THR A 105 11.30 9.29 6.94
CA THR A 105 10.61 9.97 8.03
C THR A 105 10.94 9.40 9.40
N GLY A 106 11.90 8.46 9.47
CA GLY A 106 12.33 7.85 10.73
C GLY A 106 12.91 8.87 11.71
N THR A 107 12.51 8.75 12.97
CA THR A 107 13.03 9.59 14.06
C THR A 107 13.74 8.73 15.10
N ALA A 108 14.95 9.12 15.49
CA ALA A 108 15.77 8.36 16.45
C ALA A 108 15.20 8.38 17.88
N ASN A 109 14.25 9.23 18.20
CA ASN A 109 13.97 9.65 19.58
C ASN A 109 12.67 9.15 20.18
N SER A 110 11.83 8.38 19.50
CA SER A 110 10.69 7.77 20.18
C SER A 110 10.00 6.70 19.35
N PRO A 111 9.99 5.46 19.82
CA PRO A 111 8.99 4.51 19.37
C PRO A 111 7.60 5.08 19.72
N ASN A 112 6.77 5.29 18.70
CA ASN A 112 5.43 5.84 18.85
C ASN A 112 4.49 5.19 17.83
N ILE A 113 3.20 5.47 17.97
CA ILE A 113 2.20 5.08 16.98
C ILE A 113 2.12 6.18 15.93
N TYR A 114 2.48 5.84 14.71
CA TYR A 114 2.42 6.73 13.56
C TYR A 114 1.37 6.19 12.58
N PRO A 115 0.24 6.87 12.38
CA PRO A 115 -0.68 6.50 11.32
C PRO A 115 -0.17 6.97 9.95
N CYS A 116 -0.14 6.04 9.00
CA CYS A 116 0.05 6.30 7.58
C CYS A 116 -1.32 6.16 6.90
N ILE A 117 -1.89 7.25 6.43
CA ILE A 117 -3.27 7.31 5.96
C ILE A 117 -3.31 7.64 4.48
N LEU A 118 -4.05 6.83 3.70
CA LEU A 118 -4.40 7.14 2.33
C LEU A 118 -5.57 8.15 2.34
N GLN A 119 -5.35 9.29 1.71
CA GLN A 119 -6.34 10.36 1.63
C GLN A 119 -7.11 10.33 0.31
N SER A 120 -8.26 11.00 0.26
CA SER A 120 -9.13 11.08 -0.92
C SER A 120 -8.53 11.84 -2.11
N ASN A 121 -7.42 12.57 -1.89
CA ASN A 121 -6.64 13.20 -2.96
C ASN A 121 -5.52 12.30 -3.52
N CYS A 122 -5.54 10.99 -3.19
CA CYS A 122 -4.54 9.99 -3.59
C CYS A 122 -3.11 10.26 -3.09
N HIS A 123 -2.99 10.90 -1.94
CA HIS A 123 -1.74 10.98 -1.21
C HIS A 123 -1.78 10.10 0.04
N ILE A 124 -0.66 9.47 0.36
CA ILE A 124 -0.43 8.89 1.69
C ILE A 124 0.25 9.92 2.57
N VAL A 125 -0.21 10.03 3.80
CA VAL A 125 0.32 10.99 4.78
C VAL A 125 0.68 10.24 6.06
N ILE A 126 1.90 10.42 6.53
CA ILE A 126 2.34 9.92 7.83
C ILE A 126 2.21 11.07 8.83
N TYR A 127 1.37 10.88 9.84
CA TYR A 127 1.18 11.84 10.91
C TYR A 127 2.15 11.56 12.06
N GLY A 128 2.76 12.60 12.56
CA GLY A 128 3.75 12.55 13.63
C GLY A 128 4.34 13.91 13.89
N PRO A 129 5.50 14.01 14.56
CA PRO A 129 6.18 15.28 14.77
C PRO A 129 6.50 16.02 13.46
N TYR A 130 6.71 15.25 12.38
CA TYR A 130 6.90 15.77 11.02
C TYR A 130 5.95 15.03 10.10
N GLN A 131 4.99 15.75 9.55
CA GLN A 131 4.07 15.19 8.55
C GLN A 131 4.80 14.97 7.22
N TRP A 132 4.58 13.82 6.62
CA TRP A 132 5.08 13.46 5.28
C TRP A 132 3.94 13.06 4.37
N SER A 133 4.03 13.41 3.09
CA SER A 133 3.17 12.88 2.05
C SER A 133 3.99 12.46 0.82
N ASN A 134 3.48 11.53 0.05
CA ASN A 134 4.09 11.17 -1.21
C ASN A 134 4.08 12.37 -2.18
N PRO A 135 5.09 12.51 -3.00
CA PRO A 135 5.14 13.55 -4.02
C PRO A 135 4.06 13.38 -5.10
#